data_4dc024f586ecf9b925260e266342a760
#
_entry.id   4dc024f586ecf9b925260e266342a760
#
_cell.length_a   1.000
_cell.length_b   1.000
_cell.length_c   1.000
_cell.angle_alpha   90.00
_cell.angle_beta   90.00
_cell.angle_gamma   90.00
#
_symmetry.space_group_name_H-M   'P 1'
#
loop_
_entity.id
_entity.type
_entity.pdbx_description
1 polymer ?
#
loop_
_entity_poly.entity_id
_entity_poly.type
_entity_poly.pdbx_seq_one_letter_code
_entity_poly.pdbx_strand_id
1 'polypeptide(L)'
;SLIDLYNISTDNSVVYLKCRKWTARKFLTRLAVCLGEEVTRYMDNDDLTDVIVSHFNRMADKKPILILDDAGKLTHSALCTLIPIYDDTLHRMGALVAGTETLERNIKRYVGRIEGYDELDGRFSRNYISLLGATKKDVLAICAANGISSRETGQYIWGKLDKRRKEPVEGSGKSYDFVDDLRELSGMIEAELIREQIERGE
;
A
#
# COMPACT_ATOMS: atom_id res chain seq x y z
N SER A 1 8.98 -5.93 -6.37
CA SER A 1 8.25 -5.21 -5.28
C SER A 1 8.20 -6.06 -4.01
N LEU A 2 7.78 -5.48 -2.87
CA LEU A 2 7.54 -6.24 -1.63
C LEU A 2 6.49 -7.34 -1.82
N ILE A 3 5.52 -7.10 -2.70
CA ILE A 3 4.47 -8.05 -3.08
C ILE A 3 5.08 -9.26 -3.77
N ASP A 4 6.00 -9.04 -4.71
CA ASP A 4 6.68 -10.11 -5.44
C ASP A 4 7.55 -10.94 -4.50
N LEU A 5 8.28 -10.26 -3.58
CA LEU A 5 9.09 -10.94 -2.57
C LEU A 5 8.24 -11.80 -1.63
N TYR A 6 7.08 -11.30 -1.21
CA TYR A 6 6.15 -12.05 -0.37
C TYR A 6 5.64 -13.30 -1.10
N ASN A 7 5.19 -13.16 -2.35
CA ASN A 7 4.72 -14.29 -3.16
C ASN A 7 5.80 -15.36 -3.37
N ILE A 8 7.04 -14.93 -3.65
CA ILE A 8 8.16 -15.86 -3.87
C ILE A 8 8.57 -16.58 -2.57
N SER A 9 8.57 -15.87 -1.44
CA SER A 9 9.08 -16.40 -0.18
C SER A 9 8.11 -17.30 0.56
N THR A 10 6.80 -17.14 0.35
CA THR A 10 5.77 -17.77 1.18
C THR A 10 4.80 -18.66 0.42
N ASP A 11 4.88 -18.73 -0.91
CA ASP A 11 3.90 -19.40 -1.79
C ASP A 11 2.44 -18.94 -1.51
N ASN A 12 2.29 -17.73 -0.98
CA ASN A 12 1.00 -17.14 -0.65
C ASN A 12 0.42 -16.38 -1.82
N SER A 13 -0.89 -16.33 -1.91
CA SER A 13 -1.58 -15.53 -2.91
C SER A 13 -1.74 -14.09 -2.43
N VAL A 14 -1.20 -13.14 -3.17
CA VAL A 14 -1.41 -11.72 -2.93
C VAL A 14 -2.40 -11.16 -3.94
N VAL A 15 -3.46 -10.57 -3.45
CA VAL A 15 -4.44 -9.82 -4.24
C VAL A 15 -4.15 -8.33 -4.04
N TYR A 16 -3.65 -7.68 -5.09
CA TYR A 16 -3.34 -6.25 -5.06
C TYR A 16 -4.36 -5.46 -5.88
N LEU A 17 -4.95 -4.44 -5.27
CA LEU A 17 -5.89 -3.55 -5.92
C LEU A 17 -5.55 -2.09 -5.63
N LYS A 18 -5.19 -1.33 -6.67
CA LYS A 18 -5.00 0.11 -6.57
C LYS A 18 -6.34 0.82 -6.65
N CYS A 19 -6.76 1.40 -5.53
CA CYS A 19 -8.06 2.05 -5.38
C CYS A 19 -8.12 3.39 -6.11
N ARG A 20 -9.34 3.76 -6.48
CA ARG A 20 -9.68 5.07 -7.07
C ARG A 20 -10.95 5.59 -6.38
N LYS A 21 -11.47 6.73 -6.81
CA LYS A 21 -12.75 7.25 -6.31
C LYS A 21 -13.90 6.35 -6.77
N TRP A 22 -14.08 5.23 -6.08
CA TRP A 22 -15.11 4.23 -6.36
C TRP A 22 -16.21 4.23 -5.31
N THR A 23 -17.44 4.00 -5.78
CA THR A 23 -18.58 3.63 -4.94
C THR A 23 -18.44 2.18 -4.48
N ALA A 24 -19.25 1.75 -3.49
CA ALA A 24 -19.29 0.36 -3.01
C ALA A 24 -19.42 -0.64 -4.16
N ARG A 25 -20.43 -0.46 -5.02
CA ARG A 25 -20.67 -1.31 -6.20
C ARG A 25 -19.43 -1.41 -7.09
N LYS A 26 -18.81 -0.27 -7.41
CA LYS A 26 -17.64 -0.26 -8.29
C LYS A 26 -16.43 -0.93 -7.65
N PHE A 27 -16.22 -0.74 -6.36
CA PHE A 27 -15.14 -1.36 -5.62
C PHE A 27 -15.30 -2.89 -5.59
N LEU A 28 -16.46 -3.39 -5.17
CA LEU A 28 -16.76 -4.83 -5.12
C LEU A 28 -16.64 -5.48 -6.50
N THR A 29 -17.21 -4.84 -7.54
CA THR A 29 -17.04 -5.32 -8.93
C THR A 29 -15.56 -5.43 -9.32
N ARG A 30 -14.73 -4.41 -9.01
CA ARG A 30 -13.31 -4.41 -9.35
C ARG A 30 -12.53 -5.46 -8.59
N LEU A 31 -12.88 -5.67 -7.33
CA LEU A 31 -12.26 -6.69 -6.49
C LEU A 31 -12.62 -8.10 -7.00
N ALA A 32 -13.90 -8.38 -7.25
CA ALA A 32 -14.34 -9.67 -7.79
C ALA A 32 -13.66 -10.00 -9.13
N VAL A 33 -13.59 -9.03 -10.06
CA VAL A 33 -12.88 -9.20 -11.35
C VAL A 33 -11.37 -9.41 -11.12
N CYS A 34 -10.74 -8.71 -10.17
CA CYS A 34 -9.33 -8.93 -9.82
C CYS A 34 -9.07 -10.35 -9.29
N LEU A 35 -10.04 -10.93 -8.61
CA LEU A 35 -10.03 -12.32 -8.14
C LEU A 35 -10.30 -13.36 -9.24
N GLY A 36 -10.64 -12.92 -10.46
CA GLY A 36 -11.01 -13.79 -11.57
C GLY A 36 -12.44 -14.32 -11.51
N GLU A 37 -13.29 -13.74 -10.68
CA GLU A 37 -14.69 -14.15 -10.56
C GLU A 37 -15.55 -13.51 -11.64
N GLU A 38 -16.56 -14.25 -12.09
CA GLU A 38 -17.54 -13.75 -13.05
C GLU A 38 -18.51 -12.78 -12.37
N VAL A 39 -18.67 -11.60 -12.96
CA VAL A 39 -19.58 -10.56 -12.47
C VAL A 39 -20.64 -10.27 -13.50
N THR A 40 -21.91 -10.44 -13.11
CA THR A 40 -23.05 -10.12 -13.95
C THR A 40 -23.66 -8.76 -13.55
N ARG A 41 -24.44 -8.17 -14.45
CA ARG A 41 -25.13 -6.90 -14.20
C ARG A 41 -26.23 -7.00 -13.13
N TYR A 42 -26.69 -8.20 -12.87
CA TYR A 42 -27.81 -8.47 -11.94
C TYR A 42 -27.37 -8.64 -10.49
N MET A 43 -26.09 -8.96 -10.26
CA MET A 43 -25.54 -9.10 -8.90
C MET A 43 -25.63 -7.78 -8.15
N ASP A 44 -26.14 -7.77 -6.96
CA ASP A 44 -26.11 -6.62 -6.08
C ASP A 44 -24.80 -6.54 -5.26
N ASN A 45 -24.75 -5.70 -4.23
CA ASN A 45 -23.54 -5.59 -3.41
C ASN A 45 -23.32 -6.81 -2.53
N ASP A 46 -24.39 -7.42 -2.06
CA ASP A 46 -24.35 -8.59 -1.19
C ASP A 46 -23.89 -9.81 -2.00
N ASP A 47 -24.44 -10.02 -3.22
CA ASP A 47 -23.98 -11.06 -4.13
C ASP A 47 -22.48 -10.95 -4.43
N LEU A 48 -22.01 -9.73 -4.69
CA LEU A 48 -20.59 -9.48 -4.95
C LEU A 48 -19.71 -9.74 -3.72
N THR A 49 -20.20 -9.38 -2.55
CA THR A 49 -19.51 -9.65 -1.27
C THR A 49 -19.40 -11.15 -1.03
N ASP A 50 -20.48 -11.89 -1.24
CA ASP A 50 -20.54 -13.36 -1.07
C ASP A 50 -19.54 -14.06 -2.01
N VAL A 51 -19.46 -13.63 -3.26
CA VAL A 51 -18.51 -14.18 -4.23
C VAL A 51 -17.07 -13.93 -3.79
N ILE A 52 -16.75 -12.70 -3.34
CA ILE A 52 -15.42 -12.33 -2.84
C ILE A 52 -15.06 -13.15 -1.59
N VAL A 53 -15.96 -13.24 -0.62
CA VAL A 53 -15.80 -14.03 0.61
C VAL A 53 -15.57 -15.51 0.28
N SER A 54 -16.40 -16.07 -0.61
CA SER A 54 -16.27 -17.46 -1.06
C SER A 54 -14.92 -17.71 -1.72
N HIS A 55 -14.42 -16.78 -2.51
CA HIS A 55 -13.09 -16.87 -3.14
C HIS A 55 -11.98 -16.98 -2.08
N PHE A 56 -11.92 -16.04 -1.13
CA PHE A 56 -10.92 -16.05 -0.08
C PHE A 56 -11.02 -17.30 0.81
N ASN A 57 -12.24 -17.75 1.11
CA ASN A 57 -12.47 -18.96 1.89
C ASN A 57 -11.97 -20.22 1.17
N ARG A 58 -12.09 -20.31 -0.16
CA ARG A 58 -11.50 -21.39 -0.96
C ARG A 58 -9.96 -21.37 -0.96
N MET A 59 -9.37 -20.19 -0.78
CA MET A 59 -7.92 -20.02 -0.77
C MET A 59 -7.30 -20.02 0.63
N ALA A 60 -8.06 -20.34 1.68
CA ALA A 60 -7.62 -20.23 3.08
C ALA A 60 -6.30 -20.94 3.38
N ASP A 61 -6.07 -22.11 2.80
CA ASP A 61 -4.83 -22.88 2.98
C ASP A 61 -3.58 -22.13 2.48
N LYS A 62 -3.75 -21.24 1.50
CA LYS A 62 -2.68 -20.38 0.95
C LYS A 62 -2.44 -19.12 1.74
N LYS A 63 -3.23 -18.86 2.80
CA LYS A 63 -3.17 -17.64 3.62
C LYS A 63 -3.13 -16.36 2.78
N PRO A 64 -4.13 -16.11 1.93
CA PRO A 64 -4.13 -15.00 1.01
C PRO A 64 -4.07 -13.66 1.74
N ILE A 65 -3.47 -12.65 1.09
CA ILE A 65 -3.44 -11.27 1.57
C ILE A 65 -4.09 -10.35 0.54
N LEU A 66 -5.09 -9.59 0.97
CA LEU A 66 -5.66 -8.48 0.21
C LEU A 66 -4.89 -7.19 0.51
N ILE A 67 -4.31 -6.59 -0.51
CA ILE A 67 -3.63 -5.30 -0.42
C ILE A 67 -4.43 -4.25 -1.18
N LEU A 68 -4.95 -3.27 -0.47
CA LEU A 68 -5.63 -2.11 -1.04
C LEU A 68 -4.71 -0.90 -0.99
N ASP A 69 -4.22 -0.47 -2.14
CA ASP A 69 -3.40 0.73 -2.27
C ASP A 69 -4.25 1.96 -2.60
N ASP A 70 -3.84 3.13 -2.14
CA ASP A 70 -4.59 4.38 -2.31
C ASP A 70 -6.04 4.32 -1.73
N ALA A 71 -6.29 3.51 -0.69
CA ALA A 71 -7.63 3.26 -0.14
C ALA A 71 -8.34 4.53 0.36
N GLY A 72 -7.60 5.57 0.71
CA GLY A 72 -8.18 6.88 1.04
C GLY A 72 -8.96 7.56 -0.08
N LYS A 73 -8.90 7.02 -1.31
CA LYS A 73 -9.69 7.48 -2.46
C LYS A 73 -11.08 6.85 -2.54
N LEU A 74 -11.31 5.74 -1.81
CA LEU A 74 -12.61 5.08 -1.78
C LEU A 74 -13.67 5.99 -1.14
N THR A 75 -14.92 5.85 -1.58
CA THR A 75 -16.03 6.50 -0.87
C THR A 75 -16.25 5.84 0.49
N HIS A 76 -16.93 6.53 1.39
CA HIS A 76 -17.33 5.99 2.68
C HIS A 76 -18.02 4.60 2.55
N SER A 77 -19.04 4.51 1.70
CA SER A 77 -19.76 3.25 1.49
C SER A 77 -18.87 2.13 0.95
N ALA A 78 -17.85 2.45 0.14
CA ALA A 78 -16.90 1.46 -0.35
C ALA A 78 -15.95 0.96 0.74
N LEU A 79 -15.48 1.84 1.62
CA LEU A 79 -14.66 1.43 2.78
C LEU A 79 -15.43 0.52 3.73
N CYS A 80 -16.71 0.81 3.98
CA CYS A 80 -17.55 0.00 4.87
C CYS A 80 -17.82 -1.41 4.32
N THR A 81 -17.72 -1.65 3.00
CA THR A 81 -17.84 -3.01 2.45
C THR A 81 -16.69 -3.94 2.87
N LEU A 82 -15.60 -3.39 3.39
CA LEU A 82 -14.51 -4.21 3.94
C LEU A 82 -14.92 -4.93 5.24
N ILE A 83 -15.92 -4.41 5.95
CA ILE A 83 -16.37 -4.99 7.22
C ILE A 83 -16.91 -6.40 7.01
N PRO A 84 -17.96 -6.62 6.19
CA PRO A 84 -18.48 -7.98 5.96
C PRO A 84 -17.44 -8.89 5.31
N ILE A 85 -16.62 -8.38 4.37
CA ILE A 85 -15.55 -9.19 3.78
C ILE A 85 -14.57 -9.69 4.85
N TYR A 86 -14.17 -8.83 5.79
CA TYR A 86 -13.28 -9.21 6.88
C TYR A 86 -13.93 -10.19 7.86
N ASP A 87 -15.17 -9.92 8.28
CA ASP A 87 -15.87 -10.72 9.27
C ASP A 87 -16.12 -12.15 8.77
N ASP A 88 -16.54 -12.31 7.52
CA ASP A 88 -16.86 -13.61 6.93
C ASP A 88 -15.62 -14.40 6.45
N THR A 89 -14.46 -13.73 6.43
CA THR A 89 -13.16 -14.36 6.11
C THR A 89 -12.22 -14.40 7.31
N LEU A 90 -12.71 -14.20 8.52
CA LEU A 90 -11.92 -14.11 9.75
C LEU A 90 -10.94 -15.29 9.89
N HIS A 91 -9.65 -14.95 10.10
CA HIS A 91 -8.54 -15.90 10.19
C HIS A 91 -8.18 -16.66 8.88
N ARG A 92 -8.86 -16.40 7.78
CA ARG A 92 -8.61 -17.07 6.48
C ARG A 92 -7.87 -16.20 5.49
N MET A 93 -7.88 -14.89 5.68
CA MET A 93 -7.10 -13.94 4.89
C MET A 93 -6.50 -12.84 5.77
N GLY A 94 -5.39 -12.26 5.30
CA GLY A 94 -4.87 -10.98 5.80
C GLY A 94 -5.40 -9.82 4.98
N ALA A 95 -5.52 -8.65 5.58
CA ALA A 95 -5.83 -7.42 4.86
C ALA A 95 -4.82 -6.32 5.21
N LEU A 96 -4.28 -5.66 4.19
CA LEU A 96 -3.44 -4.47 4.32
C LEU A 96 -4.08 -3.33 3.55
N VAL A 97 -4.42 -2.26 4.25
CA VAL A 97 -5.06 -1.09 3.65
C VAL A 97 -4.09 0.08 3.73
N ALA A 98 -3.56 0.47 2.59
CA ALA A 98 -2.59 1.55 2.45
C ALA A 98 -3.24 2.83 1.92
N GLY A 99 -2.75 3.96 2.40
CA GLY A 99 -3.20 5.28 1.97
C GLY A 99 -2.32 6.37 2.55
N THR A 100 -2.64 7.61 2.25
CA THR A 100 -1.98 8.75 2.88
C THR A 100 -2.48 8.92 4.33
N GLU A 101 -1.80 9.74 5.12
CA GLU A 101 -2.23 10.12 6.48
C GLU A 101 -3.71 10.59 6.55
N THR A 102 -4.24 11.05 5.42
CA THR A 102 -5.65 11.45 5.32
C THR A 102 -6.60 10.27 5.54
N LEU A 103 -6.22 9.05 5.16
CA LEU A 103 -7.04 7.86 5.40
C LEU A 103 -7.23 7.62 6.90
N GLU A 104 -6.14 7.53 7.65
CA GLU A 104 -6.18 7.37 9.10
C GLU A 104 -6.94 8.51 9.79
N ARG A 105 -6.61 9.74 9.43
CA ARG A 105 -7.28 10.93 9.97
C ARG A 105 -8.78 10.95 9.71
N ASN A 106 -9.21 10.51 8.51
CA ASN A 106 -10.65 10.43 8.19
C ASN A 106 -11.33 9.31 8.97
N ILE A 107 -10.71 8.13 9.06
CA ILE A 107 -11.27 7.03 9.87
C ILE A 107 -11.47 7.52 11.30
N LYS A 108 -10.44 8.01 11.96
CA LYS A 108 -10.50 8.51 13.34
C LYS A 108 -11.51 9.66 13.53
N ARG A 109 -11.62 10.55 12.53
CA ARG A 109 -12.57 11.68 12.57
C ARG A 109 -14.02 11.23 12.52
N TYR A 110 -14.31 10.13 11.84
CA TYR A 110 -15.68 9.67 11.59
C TYR A 110 -16.16 8.61 12.59
N VAL A 111 -15.25 8.02 13.38
CA VAL A 111 -15.59 7.18 14.54
C VAL A 111 -16.57 7.92 15.45
N GLY A 112 -17.67 7.26 15.84
CA GLY A 112 -18.75 7.83 16.63
C GLY A 112 -19.61 8.89 15.92
N ARG A 113 -19.40 9.13 14.62
CA ARG A 113 -20.13 10.16 13.86
C ARG A 113 -20.81 9.63 12.62
N ILE A 114 -20.22 8.64 11.99
CA ILE A 114 -20.74 8.04 10.76
C ILE A 114 -20.76 6.53 10.96
N GLU A 115 -21.90 5.93 10.70
CA GLU A 115 -22.13 4.49 10.80
C GLU A 115 -21.08 3.68 10.04
N GLY A 116 -20.61 2.59 10.63
CA GLY A 116 -19.61 1.70 10.06
C GLY A 116 -18.16 2.07 10.37
N TYR A 117 -17.86 3.32 10.78
CA TYR A 117 -16.46 3.70 11.04
C TYR A 117 -15.92 3.15 12.38
N ASP A 118 -16.77 3.00 13.39
CA ASP A 118 -16.40 2.35 14.66
C ASP A 118 -16.01 0.89 14.43
N GLU A 119 -16.76 0.20 13.56
CA GLU A 119 -16.50 -1.17 13.19
C GLU A 119 -15.22 -1.28 12.34
N LEU A 120 -15.08 -0.42 11.34
CA LEU A 120 -13.89 -0.37 10.47
C LEU A 120 -12.62 -0.15 11.29
N ASP A 121 -12.61 0.84 12.18
CA ASP A 121 -11.47 1.13 13.07
C ASP A 121 -11.17 -0.05 14.00
N GLY A 122 -12.22 -0.69 14.52
CA GLY A 122 -12.10 -1.90 15.33
C GLY A 122 -11.48 -3.08 14.57
N ARG A 123 -11.88 -3.33 13.31
CA ARG A 123 -11.33 -4.41 12.47
C ARG A 123 -9.86 -4.20 12.12
N PHE A 124 -9.44 -2.98 11.91
CA PHE A 124 -8.01 -2.66 11.75
C PHE A 124 -7.26 -2.63 13.08
N SER A 125 -7.90 -3.02 14.19
CA SER A 125 -7.30 -3.08 15.53
C SER A 125 -6.62 -1.77 15.96
N ARG A 126 -7.02 -0.64 15.37
CA ARG A 126 -6.41 0.70 15.57
C ARG A 126 -4.90 0.72 15.32
N ASN A 127 -4.43 -0.25 14.53
CA ASN A 127 -3.01 -0.43 14.26
C ASN A 127 -2.62 0.32 12.97
N TYR A 128 -2.29 1.58 13.12
CA TYR A 128 -1.84 2.43 12.03
C TYR A 128 -0.32 2.49 12.02
N ILE A 129 0.28 2.01 10.93
CA ILE A 129 1.73 1.99 10.75
C ILE A 129 2.11 3.12 9.80
N SER A 130 2.79 4.14 10.32
CA SER A 130 3.36 5.18 9.48
C SER A 130 4.62 4.65 8.79
N LEU A 131 4.60 4.65 7.45
CA LEU A 131 5.81 4.37 6.68
C LEU A 131 6.76 5.57 6.81
N LEU A 132 7.95 5.28 7.29
CA LEU A 132 9.03 6.26 7.31
C LEU A 132 9.59 6.38 5.89
N GLY A 133 10.04 7.59 5.54
CA GLY A 133 10.76 7.80 4.29
C GLY A 133 12.11 7.05 4.27
N ALA A 134 12.79 7.10 3.13
CA ALA A 134 14.09 6.49 2.95
C ALA A 134 15.19 7.27 3.68
N THR A 135 15.96 6.59 4.51
CA THR A 135 17.17 7.15 5.11
C THR A 135 18.31 7.24 4.08
N LYS A 136 19.41 7.92 4.44
CA LYS A 136 20.61 7.96 3.56
C LYS A 136 21.08 6.56 3.16
N LYS A 137 21.04 5.60 4.08
CA LYS A 137 21.43 4.21 3.80
C LYS A 137 20.50 3.57 2.78
N ASP A 138 19.21 3.80 2.92
CA ASP A 138 18.21 3.25 2.00
C ASP A 138 18.33 3.89 0.61
N VAL A 139 18.52 5.21 0.52
CA VAL A 139 18.73 5.91 -0.75
C VAL A 139 19.97 5.37 -1.47
N LEU A 140 21.09 5.19 -0.78
CA LEU A 140 22.29 4.62 -1.39
C LEU A 140 22.07 3.18 -1.88
N ALA A 141 21.33 2.37 -1.12
CA ALA A 141 20.96 1.01 -1.53
C ALA A 141 20.02 1.00 -2.75
N ILE A 142 19.04 1.91 -2.79
CA ILE A 142 18.13 2.08 -3.92
C ILE A 142 18.92 2.52 -5.17
N CYS A 143 19.83 3.50 -5.05
CA CYS A 143 20.70 3.93 -6.15
C CYS A 143 21.49 2.75 -6.72
N ALA A 144 22.16 1.97 -5.86
CA ALA A 144 22.94 0.81 -6.27
C ALA A 144 22.08 -0.26 -6.97
N ALA A 145 20.90 -0.56 -6.43
CA ALA A 145 19.94 -1.52 -7.00
C ALA A 145 19.40 -1.09 -8.38
N ASN A 146 19.40 0.22 -8.66
CA ASN A 146 18.93 0.78 -9.93
C ASN A 146 20.08 1.14 -10.90
N GLY A 147 21.29 0.65 -10.65
CA GLY A 147 22.40 0.76 -11.62
C GLY A 147 23.38 1.89 -11.36
N ILE A 148 23.20 2.73 -10.34
CA ILE A 148 24.20 3.73 -9.93
C ILE A 148 25.34 3.02 -9.20
N SER A 149 26.43 2.73 -9.90
CA SER A 149 27.59 2.00 -9.36
C SER A 149 28.48 2.86 -8.46
N SER A 150 28.51 4.18 -8.71
CA SER A 150 29.33 5.12 -7.95
C SER A 150 28.65 5.50 -6.63
N ARG A 151 29.37 5.28 -5.54
CA ARG A 151 28.93 5.74 -4.21
C ARG A 151 28.89 7.28 -4.13
N GLU A 152 29.74 7.95 -4.88
CA GLU A 152 29.81 9.41 -4.95
C GLU A 152 28.56 9.98 -5.63
N THR A 153 28.12 9.38 -6.73
CA THR A 153 26.87 9.72 -7.41
C THR A 153 25.66 9.49 -6.48
N GLY A 154 25.62 8.39 -5.76
CA GLY A 154 24.57 8.14 -4.77
C GLY A 154 24.56 9.19 -3.64
N GLN A 155 25.73 9.63 -3.16
CA GLN A 155 25.83 10.71 -2.18
C GLN A 155 25.41 12.07 -2.75
N TYR A 156 25.72 12.34 -4.00
CA TYR A 156 25.27 13.54 -4.71
C TYR A 156 23.73 13.58 -4.81
N ILE A 157 23.12 12.46 -5.23
CA ILE A 157 21.66 12.32 -5.28
C ILE A 157 21.08 12.59 -3.88
N TRP A 158 21.59 11.94 -2.84
CA TRP A 158 21.16 12.20 -1.46
C TRP A 158 21.30 13.68 -1.08
N GLY A 159 22.37 14.33 -1.51
CA GLY A 159 22.62 15.75 -1.24
C GLY A 159 21.56 16.69 -1.82
N LYS A 160 20.99 16.32 -2.98
CA LYS A 160 20.03 17.13 -3.73
C LYS A 160 18.57 16.92 -3.31
N LEU A 161 18.23 15.75 -2.79
CA LEU A 161 16.87 15.43 -2.37
C LEU A 161 16.42 16.32 -1.22
N ASP A 162 15.14 16.67 -1.22
CA ASP A 162 14.51 17.37 -0.10
C ASP A 162 14.36 16.40 1.09
N LYS A 163 14.87 16.84 2.23
CA LYS A 163 14.96 16.01 3.44
C LYS A 163 14.06 16.53 4.53
N ARG A 164 13.33 15.63 5.14
CA ARG A 164 12.62 15.89 6.38
C ARG A 164 13.39 15.32 7.56
N ARG A 165 13.35 16.02 8.67
CA ARG A 165 13.96 15.56 9.92
C ARG A 165 12.88 14.94 10.79
N LYS A 166 13.12 13.73 11.27
CA LYS A 166 12.29 13.09 12.27
C LYS A 166 12.99 13.14 13.62
N GLU A 167 12.28 13.65 14.61
CA GLU A 167 12.72 13.55 15.99
C GLU A 167 12.70 12.10 16.48
N PRO A 168 13.51 11.74 17.48
CA PRO A 168 13.68 10.36 17.91
C PRO A 168 12.35 9.74 18.32
N VAL A 169 12.14 8.49 17.94
CA VAL A 169 11.18 7.61 18.62
C VAL A 169 11.60 7.60 20.10
N GLU A 170 10.66 7.80 21.03
CA GLU A 170 10.91 7.78 22.46
C GLU A 170 11.86 6.62 22.82
N GLY A 171 13.02 6.95 23.36
CA GLY A 171 14.04 6.01 23.80
C GLY A 171 15.30 5.86 22.94
N SER A 172 15.36 6.35 21.68
CA SER A 172 16.57 6.20 20.83
C SER A 172 17.54 7.38 20.86
N GLY A 173 17.12 8.56 21.27
CA GLY A 173 17.95 9.77 21.39
C GLY A 173 18.56 10.32 20.09
N LYS A 174 18.30 9.71 18.91
CA LYS A 174 18.92 10.10 17.64
C LYS A 174 17.89 10.57 16.63
N SER A 175 17.99 11.83 16.21
CA SER A 175 17.29 12.33 15.04
C SER A 175 17.95 11.82 13.76
N TYR A 176 17.19 11.58 12.71
CA TYR A 176 17.72 11.22 11.40
C TYR A 176 16.95 11.95 10.30
N ASP A 177 17.65 12.23 9.21
CA ASP A 177 17.06 12.79 8.02
C ASP A 177 16.54 11.66 7.13
N PHE A 178 15.40 11.90 6.48
CA PHE A 178 14.79 10.94 5.56
C PHE A 178 14.14 11.68 4.39
N VAL A 179 13.94 10.96 3.30
CA VAL A 179 13.27 11.42 2.09
C VAL A 179 11.96 10.67 1.96
N ASP A 180 10.84 11.35 1.84
CA ASP A 180 9.51 10.75 1.67
C ASP A 180 9.02 10.79 0.21
N ASP A 181 9.59 11.64 -0.64
CA ASP A 181 9.30 11.63 -2.08
C ASP A 181 10.23 10.69 -2.85
N LEU A 182 9.83 9.41 -2.91
CA LEU A 182 10.57 8.41 -3.69
C LEU A 182 10.42 8.60 -5.20
N ARG A 183 9.48 9.43 -5.68
CA ARG A 183 9.37 9.75 -7.11
C ARG A 183 10.45 10.72 -7.52
N GLU A 184 10.74 11.71 -6.67
CA GLU A 184 11.87 12.61 -6.87
C GLU A 184 13.19 11.81 -6.92
N LEU A 185 13.39 10.88 -5.98
CA LEU A 185 14.54 9.98 -6.00
C LEU A 185 14.62 9.17 -7.30
N SER A 186 13.52 8.59 -7.76
CA SER A 186 13.49 7.81 -9.02
C SER A 186 13.85 8.67 -10.22
N GLY A 187 13.29 9.88 -10.33
CA GLY A 187 13.61 10.82 -11.40
C GLY A 187 15.09 11.25 -11.41
N MET A 188 15.69 11.44 -10.24
CA MET A 188 17.13 11.75 -10.13
C MET A 188 18.01 10.59 -10.56
N ILE A 189 17.65 9.36 -10.20
CA ILE A 189 18.37 8.16 -10.63
C ILE A 189 18.34 8.04 -12.15
N GLU A 190 17.16 8.17 -12.76
CA GLU A 190 16.99 8.13 -14.21
C GLU A 190 17.82 9.21 -14.91
N ALA A 191 17.81 10.42 -14.40
CA ALA A 191 18.59 11.54 -14.97
C ALA A 191 20.09 11.27 -14.92
N GLU A 192 20.62 10.72 -13.84
CA GLU A 192 22.04 10.40 -13.73
C GLU A 192 22.44 9.21 -14.61
N LEU A 193 21.59 8.20 -14.76
CA LEU A 193 21.82 7.08 -15.68
C LEU A 193 21.88 7.54 -17.13
N ILE A 194 20.96 8.42 -17.56
CA ILE A 194 20.99 9.03 -18.90
C ILE A 194 22.28 9.85 -19.09
N ARG A 195 22.70 10.61 -18.10
CA ARG A 195 23.93 11.37 -18.14
C ARG A 195 25.17 10.47 -18.35
N GLU A 196 25.24 9.37 -17.55
CA GLU A 196 26.35 8.41 -17.71
C GLU A 196 26.36 7.74 -19.09
N GLN A 197 25.18 7.45 -19.67
CA GLN A 197 25.10 6.92 -21.05
C GLN A 197 25.61 7.90 -22.10
N ILE A 198 25.21 9.18 -22.01
CA ILE A 198 25.68 10.23 -22.91
C ILE A 198 27.18 10.41 -22.80
N GLU A 199 27.76 10.38 -21.59
CA GLU A 199 29.22 10.52 -21.39
C GLU A 199 29.99 9.31 -21.93
N ARG A 200 29.39 8.12 -22.00
CA ARG A 200 29.98 6.92 -22.62
C ARG A 200 29.81 6.86 -24.14
N GLY A 201 29.01 7.76 -24.74
CA GLY A 201 28.75 7.80 -26.18
C GLY A 201 27.82 6.71 -26.68
N GLU A 202 26.91 6.20 -25.79
CA GLU A 202 25.86 5.22 -26.09
C GLU A 202 24.54 5.90 -26.46
#